data_d431ad092be98b79529c389d52008b9a
#
_entry.id   d431ad092be98b79529c389d52008b9a
#
_cell.length_a   1.000
_cell.length_b   1.000
_cell.length_c   1.000
_cell.angle_alpha   90.00
_cell.angle_beta   90.00
_cell.angle_gamma   90.00
#
_symmetry.space_group_name_H-M   'P 1'
#
loop_
_entity.id
_entity.type
_entity.pdbx_description
1 polymer ?
#
loop_
_entity_poly.entity_id
_entity_poly.type
_entity_poly.pdbx_seq_one_letter_code
_entity_poly.pdbx_strand_id
1 'polypeptide(L)'
;AHDVGKAVNPLSCEGQIEGGVVMSMGFALREKYPIDENCKPIEKYGSLGLFRSHEIPKIDAIVVDKPGLKVACGAIGIGEITSIPTAPAIADAYFRRDGVRRYSLPLSGSPYERKG
;
A
#
# COMPACT_ATOMS: atom_id res chain seq x y z
N ALA A 1 -2.42 9.83 -6.36
CA ALA A 1 -3.54 10.27 -7.20
C ALA A 1 -4.17 9.05 -7.86
N HIS A 2 -5.51 8.99 -7.86
CA HIS A 2 -6.27 7.92 -8.52
C HIS A 2 -7.42 8.49 -9.33
N ASP A 3 -7.57 8.00 -10.55
CA ASP A 3 -8.75 8.27 -11.37
C ASP A 3 -9.90 7.38 -10.90
N VAL A 4 -10.97 8.01 -10.44
CA VAL A 4 -12.18 7.34 -9.95
C VAL A 4 -13.37 7.53 -10.90
N GLY A 5 -13.09 8.05 -12.11
CA GLY A 5 -14.15 8.51 -12.99
C GLY A 5 -14.98 9.58 -12.30
N LYS A 6 -16.28 9.38 -12.15
CA LYS A 6 -17.14 10.25 -11.34
C LYS A 6 -17.07 9.84 -9.87
N ALA A 7 -16.51 10.70 -9.01
CA ALA A 7 -16.48 10.46 -7.58
C ALA A 7 -17.91 10.49 -6.99
N VAL A 8 -18.42 9.34 -6.56
CA VAL A 8 -19.74 9.24 -5.92
C VAL A 8 -19.69 9.78 -4.49
N ASN A 9 -18.61 9.48 -3.77
CA ASN A 9 -18.34 10.02 -2.45
C ASN A 9 -16.83 10.34 -2.35
N PRO A 10 -16.44 11.61 -2.55
CA PRO A 10 -15.03 12.00 -2.51
C PRO A 10 -14.30 11.64 -1.22
N LEU A 11 -14.92 11.87 -0.07
CA LEU A 11 -14.33 11.56 1.24
C LEU A 11 -14.04 10.05 1.40
N SER A 12 -14.96 9.21 0.93
CA SER A 12 -14.72 7.77 0.93
C SER A 12 -13.63 7.36 -0.04
N CYS A 13 -13.49 8.05 -1.17
CA CYS A 13 -12.40 7.82 -2.12
C CYS A 13 -11.04 8.18 -1.51
N GLU A 14 -10.94 9.31 -0.81
CA GLU A 14 -9.74 9.70 -0.07
C GLU A 14 -9.36 8.66 0.97
N GLY A 15 -10.33 8.21 1.78
CA GLY A 15 -10.11 7.16 2.77
C GLY A 15 -9.64 5.83 2.17
N GLN A 16 -10.12 5.45 0.98
CA GLN A 16 -9.62 4.27 0.26
C GLN A 16 -8.18 4.46 -0.23
N ILE A 17 -7.82 5.65 -0.70
CA ILE A 17 -6.44 5.96 -1.11
C ILE A 17 -5.51 5.87 0.10
N GLU A 18 -5.84 6.51 1.20
CA GLU A 18 -5.03 6.48 2.42
C GLU A 18 -4.85 5.06 2.95
N GLY A 19 -5.94 4.30 3.07
CA GLY A 19 -5.90 2.91 3.52
C GLY A 19 -5.07 2.01 2.63
N GLY A 20 -5.20 2.13 1.31
CA GLY A 20 -4.42 1.37 0.33
C GLY A 20 -2.93 1.70 0.38
N VAL A 21 -2.57 2.96 0.54
CA VAL A 21 -1.17 3.40 0.71
C VAL A 21 -0.57 2.76 1.95
N VAL A 22 -1.25 2.82 3.10
CA VAL A 22 -0.76 2.24 4.37
C VAL A 22 -0.60 0.73 4.26
N MET A 23 -1.58 0.03 3.67
CA MET A 23 -1.51 -1.41 3.41
C MET A 23 -0.27 -1.76 2.60
N SER A 24 -0.05 -1.06 1.51
CA SER A 24 1.07 -1.31 0.59
C SER A 24 2.43 -0.92 1.19
N MET A 25 2.48 0.09 2.04
CA MET A 25 3.67 0.38 2.85
C MET A 25 4.01 -0.81 3.77
N GLY A 26 3.00 -1.41 4.38
CA GLY A 26 3.15 -2.61 5.19
C GLY A 26 3.81 -3.74 4.41
N PHE A 27 3.27 -4.09 3.24
CA PHE A 27 3.83 -5.11 2.35
C PHE A 27 5.28 -4.82 1.94
N ALA A 28 5.57 -3.56 1.66
CA ALA A 28 6.90 -3.17 1.21
C ALA A 28 7.96 -3.26 2.31
N LEU A 29 7.61 -2.91 3.54
CA LEU A 29 8.61 -2.58 4.55
C LEU A 29 8.67 -3.54 5.74
N ARG A 30 7.55 -4.13 6.17
CA ARG A 30 7.48 -4.74 7.49
C ARG A 30 6.68 -6.03 7.59
N GLU A 31 5.58 -6.14 6.85
CA GLU A 31 4.63 -7.23 7.07
C GLU A 31 5.18 -8.57 6.61
N LYS A 32 5.18 -9.52 7.52
CA LYS A 32 5.45 -10.94 7.24
C LYS A 32 4.32 -11.78 7.79
N TYR A 33 3.94 -12.78 7.02
CA TYR A 33 2.97 -13.78 7.44
C TYR A 33 3.66 -15.16 7.43
N PRO A 34 4.51 -15.44 8.44
CA PRO A 34 5.24 -16.69 8.48
C PRO A 34 4.28 -17.85 8.79
N ILE A 35 4.48 -18.95 8.09
CA ILE A 35 3.75 -20.20 8.27
C ILE A 35 4.72 -21.32 8.58
N ASP A 36 4.28 -22.32 9.35
CA ASP A 36 5.05 -23.53 9.61
C ASP A 36 4.97 -24.54 8.43
N GLU A 37 5.62 -25.67 8.58
CA GLU A 37 5.61 -26.77 7.61
C GLU A 37 4.22 -27.36 7.32
N ASN A 38 3.27 -27.15 8.22
CA ASN A 38 1.89 -27.59 8.09
C ASN A 38 0.96 -26.47 7.58
N CYS A 39 1.51 -25.38 7.05
CA CYS A 39 0.79 -24.18 6.58
C CYS A 39 -0.01 -23.48 7.67
N LYS A 40 0.36 -23.60 8.94
CA LYS A 40 -0.28 -22.88 10.04
C LYS A 40 0.47 -21.56 10.32
N PRO A 41 -0.26 -20.47 10.60
CA PRO A 41 0.36 -19.21 11.00
C PRO A 41 1.17 -19.38 12.29
N ILE A 42 2.41 -18.90 12.29
CA ILE A 42 3.30 -18.90 13.46
C ILE A 42 3.07 -17.64 14.31
N GLU A 43 2.82 -16.52 13.64
CA GLU A 43 2.68 -15.23 14.29
C GLU A 43 1.22 -14.88 14.59
N LYS A 44 1.02 -14.08 15.63
CA LYS A 44 -0.28 -13.48 15.94
C LYS A 44 -0.44 -12.16 15.18
N TYR A 45 -1.67 -11.72 14.96
CA TYR A 45 -1.99 -10.50 14.23
C TYR A 45 -1.17 -9.27 14.69
N GLY A 46 -0.99 -9.10 15.99
CA GLY A 46 -0.25 -7.95 16.56
C GLY A 46 1.25 -7.95 16.30
N SER A 47 1.84 -9.07 15.86
CA SER A 47 3.29 -9.21 15.58
C SER A 47 3.61 -9.28 14.09
N LEU A 48 2.61 -9.20 13.21
CA LEU A 48 2.81 -9.28 11.75
C LEU A 48 3.58 -8.08 11.15
N GLY A 49 3.81 -7.03 11.91
CA GLY A 49 4.52 -5.84 11.43
C GLY A 49 3.61 -4.75 10.85
N LEU A 50 2.32 -4.80 11.12
CA LEU A 50 1.36 -3.79 10.68
C LEU A 50 1.74 -2.40 11.20
N PHE A 51 1.57 -1.38 10.37
CA PHE A 51 1.75 0.02 10.78
C PHE A 51 0.67 0.42 11.79
N ARG A 52 1.11 1.13 12.84
CA ARG A 52 0.22 1.74 13.81
C ARG A 52 -0.08 3.19 13.42
N SER A 53 -1.19 3.73 13.88
CA SER A 53 -1.65 5.07 13.49
C SER A 53 -0.60 6.18 13.68
N HIS A 54 0.21 6.11 14.75
CA HIS A 54 1.26 7.09 15.02
C HIS A 54 2.52 6.94 14.16
N GLU A 55 2.65 5.84 13.42
CA GLU A 55 3.77 5.57 12.53
C GLU A 55 3.47 5.97 11.07
N ILE A 56 2.21 6.27 10.78
CA ILE A 56 1.75 6.59 9.43
C ILE A 56 2.17 8.03 9.09
N PRO A 57 2.89 8.26 7.98
CA PRO A 57 3.21 9.61 7.54
C PRO A 57 1.96 10.33 7.06
N LYS A 58 2.04 11.66 6.93
CA LYS A 58 0.99 12.41 6.24
C LYS A 58 0.84 11.89 4.82
N ILE A 59 -0.40 11.58 4.43
CA ILE A 59 -0.76 11.13 3.08
C ILE A 59 -1.61 12.23 2.45
N ASP A 60 -1.21 12.70 1.29
CA ASP A 60 -2.01 13.64 0.49
C ASP A 60 -2.74 12.82 -0.58
N ALA A 61 -4.01 12.52 -0.35
CA ALA A 61 -4.86 11.82 -1.29
C ALA A 61 -5.35 12.78 -2.38
N ILE A 62 -5.20 12.39 -3.65
CA ILE A 62 -5.69 13.17 -4.79
C ILE A 62 -6.67 12.32 -5.59
N VAL A 63 -7.92 12.70 -5.54
CA VAL A 63 -9.00 12.09 -6.33
C VAL A 63 -9.06 12.78 -7.68
N VAL A 64 -8.84 12.03 -8.75
CA VAL A 64 -9.01 12.52 -10.12
C VAL A 64 -10.42 12.18 -10.56
N ASP A 65 -11.30 13.17 -10.62
CA ASP A 65 -12.67 13.04 -11.09
C ASP A 65 -12.72 13.39 -12.58
N LYS A 66 -12.62 12.36 -13.41
CA LYS A 66 -12.65 12.52 -14.87
C LYS A 66 -13.71 11.59 -15.48
N PRO A 67 -14.97 12.01 -15.47
CA PRO A 67 -16.04 11.21 -16.03
C PRO A 67 -15.80 10.89 -17.51
N GLY A 68 -15.88 9.63 -17.86
CA GLY A 68 -15.67 9.19 -19.26
C GLY A 68 -16.36 7.87 -19.59
N LEU A 69 -16.70 7.09 -18.57
CA LEU A 69 -17.40 5.82 -18.74
C LEU A 69 -18.91 6.03 -18.91
N LYS A 70 -19.52 5.25 -19.79
CA LYS A 70 -20.97 5.22 -19.98
C LYS A 70 -21.71 4.30 -19.02
N VAL A 71 -20.98 3.50 -18.25
CA VAL A 71 -21.50 2.53 -17.27
C VAL A 71 -21.31 3.07 -15.85
N ALA A 72 -22.05 2.53 -14.89
CA ALA A 72 -21.96 2.90 -13.47
C ALA A 72 -22.02 4.42 -13.23
N CYS A 73 -22.80 5.14 -14.00
CA CYS A 73 -22.92 6.61 -13.94
C CYS A 73 -21.55 7.32 -14.07
N GLY A 74 -20.59 6.71 -14.72
CA GLY A 74 -19.24 7.24 -14.90
C GLY A 74 -18.26 6.93 -13.78
N ALA A 75 -18.67 6.21 -12.72
CA ALA A 75 -17.79 5.85 -11.62
C ALA A 75 -16.86 4.67 -11.97
N ILE A 76 -15.66 4.69 -11.42
CA ILE A 76 -14.67 3.61 -11.49
C ILE A 76 -14.44 3.07 -10.08
N GLY A 77 -14.29 1.73 -9.95
CA GLY A 77 -13.98 1.10 -8.66
C GLY A 77 -12.63 1.53 -8.12
N ILE A 78 -12.56 1.81 -6.82
CA ILE A 78 -11.36 2.31 -6.14
C ILE A 78 -10.91 1.42 -4.97
N GLY A 79 -11.50 0.24 -4.77
CA GLY A 79 -11.22 -0.60 -3.61
C GLY A 79 -9.75 -0.99 -3.48
N GLU A 80 -9.24 -1.87 -4.33
CA GLU A 80 -7.90 -2.44 -4.18
C GLU A 80 -6.81 -1.74 -4.98
N ILE A 81 -7.17 -1.00 -6.03
CA ILE A 81 -6.20 -0.32 -6.90
C ILE A 81 -5.30 0.66 -6.15
N THR A 82 -5.76 1.17 -5.02
CA THR A 82 -5.04 2.14 -4.19
C THR A 82 -3.82 1.55 -3.50
N SER A 83 -3.79 0.23 -3.28
CA SER A 83 -2.64 -0.46 -2.69
C SER A 83 -1.55 -0.85 -3.69
N ILE A 84 -1.84 -0.82 -5.00
CA ILE A 84 -0.94 -1.34 -6.02
C ILE A 84 0.36 -0.52 -6.18
N PRO A 85 0.35 0.83 -6.27
CA PRO A 85 1.52 1.58 -6.69
C PRO A 85 2.55 1.82 -5.59
N THR A 86 2.18 1.72 -4.31
CA THR A 86 3.04 2.17 -3.20
C THR A 86 4.22 1.24 -2.96
N ALA A 87 4.03 -0.08 -2.93
CA ALA A 87 5.12 -1.03 -2.73
C ALA A 87 6.18 -0.95 -3.84
N PRO A 88 5.83 -0.97 -5.14
CA PRO A 88 6.82 -0.79 -6.19
C PRO A 88 7.48 0.59 -6.18
N ALA A 89 6.76 1.66 -5.80
CA ALA A 89 7.36 2.99 -5.66
C ALA A 89 8.43 3.02 -4.55
N ILE A 90 8.17 2.38 -3.41
CA ILE A 90 9.14 2.24 -2.32
C ILE A 90 10.34 1.41 -2.79
N ALA A 91 10.11 0.29 -3.46
CA ALA A 91 11.19 -0.55 -4.00
C ALA A 91 12.07 0.20 -5.00
N ASP A 92 11.46 1.04 -5.86
CA ASP A 92 12.20 1.87 -6.80
C ASP A 92 12.98 2.99 -6.08
N ALA A 93 12.44 3.57 -5.01
CA ALA A 93 13.15 4.55 -4.19
C ALA A 93 14.43 3.95 -3.54
N TYR A 94 14.34 2.72 -3.04
CA TYR A 94 15.52 1.98 -2.56
C TYR A 94 16.54 1.74 -3.66
N PHE A 95 16.08 1.28 -4.82
CA PHE A 95 16.95 1.06 -5.98
C PHE A 95 17.66 2.35 -6.41
N ARG A 96 16.95 3.47 -6.47
CA ARG A 96 17.56 4.77 -6.80
C ARG A 96 18.59 5.22 -5.77
N ARG A 97 18.45 4.79 -4.54
CA ARG A 97 19.35 5.15 -3.44
C ARG A 97 20.65 4.36 -3.46
N ASP A 98 20.60 3.05 -3.76
CA ASP A 98 21.75 2.14 -3.63
C ASP A 98 22.09 1.32 -4.88
N GLY A 99 21.30 1.41 -5.95
CA GLY A 99 21.49 0.68 -7.19
C GLY A 99 21.18 -0.82 -7.12
N VAL A 100 20.63 -1.30 -5.98
CA VAL A 100 20.38 -2.73 -5.75
C VAL A 100 18.92 -3.07 -6.03
N ARG A 101 18.66 -3.94 -7.00
CA ARG A 101 17.33 -4.48 -7.26
C ARG A 101 16.97 -5.53 -6.21
N ARG A 102 15.77 -5.40 -5.64
CA ARG A 102 15.20 -6.34 -4.68
C ARG A 102 13.99 -7.02 -5.29
N TYR A 103 13.91 -8.34 -5.13
CA TYR A 103 12.89 -9.18 -5.77
C TYR A 103 12.00 -9.88 -4.76
N SER A 104 12.07 -9.48 -3.49
CA SER A 104 11.25 -10.03 -2.41
C SER A 104 10.72 -8.91 -1.51
N LEU A 105 9.56 -9.14 -0.93
CA LEU A 105 8.93 -8.28 0.08
C LEU A 105 8.70 -9.07 1.38
N PRO A 106 8.70 -8.39 2.53
CA PRO A 106 9.09 -7.00 2.72
C PRO A 106 10.57 -6.76 2.39
N LEU A 107 10.95 -5.51 2.16
CA LEU A 107 12.35 -5.12 1.85
C LEU A 107 13.28 -5.23 3.07
N SER A 108 13.05 -6.24 3.91
CA SER A 108 13.83 -6.55 5.09
C SER A 108 15.26 -6.94 4.74
N GLY A 109 16.20 -6.65 5.64
CA GLY A 109 17.62 -6.87 5.40
C GLY A 109 18.27 -5.80 4.51
N SER A 110 17.56 -4.76 4.14
CA SER A 110 18.14 -3.62 3.46
C SER A 110 18.86 -2.71 4.47
N PRO A 111 19.89 -1.93 4.02
CA PRO A 111 20.58 -1.01 4.92
C PRO A 111 19.67 0.12 5.45
N TYR A 112 18.46 0.25 4.93
CA TYR A 112 17.48 1.25 5.32
C TYR A 112 16.34 0.67 6.17
N GLU A 113 16.41 -0.61 6.51
CA GLU A 113 15.46 -1.24 7.42
C GLU A 113 15.51 -0.56 8.79
N ARG A 114 14.35 -0.11 9.27
CA ARG A 114 14.23 0.40 10.62
C ARG A 114 14.32 -0.77 11.58
N LYS A 115 15.42 -0.87 12.30
CA LYS A 115 15.53 -1.81 13.42
C LYS A 115 14.52 -1.38 14.48
N GLY A 116 13.48 -2.20 14.69
CA GLY A 116 12.47 -2.01 15.71
C GLY A 116 13.03 -2.12 17.11
#